data_89327fb9960cf853d0b362f5ee06f960
#
_entry.id   89327fb9960cf853d0b362f5ee06f960
#
_cell.length_a   1.000
_cell.length_b   1.000
_cell.length_c   1.000
_cell.angle_alpha   90.00
_cell.angle_beta   90.00
_cell.angle_gamma   90.00
#
_symmetry.space_group_name_H-M   'P 1'
#
loop_
_entity.id
_entity.type
_entity.pdbx_description
1 polymer ?
#
loop_
_entity_poly.entity_id
_entity_poly.type
_entity_poly.pdbx_seq_one_letter_code
_entity_poly.pdbx_strand_id
1 'polypeptide(L)'
;ALAQPAPGQGPTGGQVVAGQAGIARTPGRTTVTQSTNRAAIDWQQFNVGSQHTVQFVQPSQGSWTLNRVVGPDPSVIAGRVQANGGVAIVNQSGVVFAQGAQVDVGSLIASAAGITNENFMAGRMAFDQAPRRGARVENHGTITVADRGLAALVGPNVSNSGVIRARLGRVALGAAETFVLDLAGDGLISIDVTQAVREAPQGGAALVTNSGTIEAPGGSVLLTAHAASDLVEDLVRQTGRISAPTADGRAGQVAIRAEGGSVRVEGTIDATGGAGARGGAVAIQATEGVTVATGATVDASGGAGGGR
;
A
#
# COMPACT_ATOMS: atom_id res chain seq x y z
N ALA A 1 11.19 4.05 -17.60
CA ALA A 1 11.48 3.28 -16.38
C ALA A 1 12.44 4.07 -15.51
N LEU A 2 12.27 4.02 -14.18
CA LEU A 2 13.22 4.63 -13.25
C LEU A 2 14.53 3.83 -13.25
N ALA A 3 15.66 4.54 -13.05
CA ALA A 3 16.95 3.88 -12.91
C ALA A 3 16.97 3.01 -11.65
N GLN A 4 17.48 1.79 -11.79
CA GLN A 4 17.66 0.90 -10.65
C GLN A 4 18.83 1.42 -9.78
N PRO A 5 18.70 1.38 -8.44
CA PRO A 5 19.81 1.70 -7.55
C PRO A 5 20.96 0.69 -7.72
N ALA A 6 22.19 1.12 -7.46
CA ALA A 6 23.33 0.21 -7.44
C ALA A 6 23.09 -0.94 -6.42
N PRO A 7 23.55 -2.18 -6.69
CA PRO A 7 23.21 -3.35 -5.89
C PRO A 7 23.41 -3.19 -4.36
N GLY A 8 24.49 -2.58 -3.95
CA GLY A 8 24.80 -2.32 -2.52
C GLY A 8 24.31 -0.98 -1.99
N GLN A 9 23.60 -0.19 -2.79
CA GLN A 9 23.14 1.13 -2.38
C GLN A 9 22.08 1.05 -1.30
N GLY A 10 22.28 1.82 -0.22
CA GLY A 10 21.28 2.02 0.83
C GLY A 10 20.78 3.46 0.88
N PRO A 11 19.84 3.77 1.79
CA PRO A 11 19.35 5.11 2.02
C PRO A 11 20.47 6.08 2.42
N THR A 12 20.40 7.31 1.93
CA THR A 12 21.40 8.36 2.18
C THR A 12 20.82 9.53 2.98
N GLY A 13 21.71 10.27 3.65
CA GLY A 13 21.31 11.25 4.64
C GLY A 13 20.90 10.55 5.94
N GLY A 14 19.65 10.68 6.33
CA GLY A 14 19.12 10.03 7.53
C GLY A 14 19.35 10.88 8.77
N GLN A 15 18.37 11.75 9.06
CA GLN A 15 18.33 12.57 10.26
C GLN A 15 17.05 12.23 11.02
N VAL A 16 17.19 11.80 12.28
CA VAL A 16 16.05 11.62 13.18
C VAL A 16 15.52 13.00 13.56
N VAL A 17 14.27 13.29 13.18
CA VAL A 17 13.65 14.61 13.36
C VAL A 17 12.54 14.60 14.42
N ALA A 18 12.08 13.42 14.83
CA ALA A 18 11.15 13.24 15.95
C ALA A 18 11.29 11.83 16.53
N GLY A 19 11.04 11.68 17.83
CA GLY A 19 11.27 10.44 18.54
C GLY A 19 12.76 10.16 18.73
N GLN A 20 13.12 8.91 19.00
CA GLN A 20 14.49 8.48 19.23
C GLN A 20 14.80 7.21 18.43
N ALA A 21 15.85 7.27 17.62
CA ALA A 21 16.39 6.15 16.88
C ALA A 21 17.88 6.36 16.60
N GLY A 22 18.61 5.26 16.42
CA GLY A 22 19.99 5.24 15.93
C GLY A 22 20.04 4.64 14.53
N ILE A 23 20.92 5.15 13.68
CA ILE A 23 21.13 4.64 12.31
C ILE A 23 22.57 4.12 12.22
N ALA A 24 22.70 2.83 11.99
CA ALA A 24 24.00 2.17 11.76
C ALA A 24 24.07 1.68 10.31
N ARG A 25 25.24 1.82 9.70
CA ARG A 25 25.50 1.38 8.32
C ARG A 25 26.71 0.45 8.28
N THR A 26 26.53 -0.67 7.59
CA THR A 26 27.59 -1.60 7.23
C THR A 26 27.46 -1.92 5.74
N PRO A 27 28.47 -2.52 5.10
CA PRO A 27 28.32 -2.94 3.71
C PRO A 27 27.06 -3.80 3.51
N GLY A 28 26.19 -3.40 2.60
CA GLY A 28 24.94 -4.10 2.28
C GLY A 28 23.83 -4.00 3.33
N ARG A 29 24.00 -3.21 4.41
CA ARG A 29 22.94 -3.10 5.45
C ARG A 29 22.88 -1.71 6.09
N THR A 30 21.66 -1.23 6.23
CA THR A 30 21.31 -0.08 7.09
C THR A 30 20.40 -0.57 8.19
N THR A 31 20.76 -0.37 9.45
CA THR A 31 19.96 -0.75 10.61
C THR A 31 19.47 0.51 11.33
N VAL A 32 18.18 0.62 11.52
CA VAL A 32 17.53 1.65 12.33
C VAL A 32 17.06 1.01 13.62
N THR A 33 17.66 1.39 14.75
CA THR A 33 17.23 0.92 16.07
C THR A 33 16.47 2.03 16.77
N GLN A 34 15.18 1.83 16.97
CA GLN A 34 14.25 2.80 17.54
C GLN A 34 13.99 2.46 19.01
N SER A 35 13.98 3.47 19.88
CA SER A 35 13.70 3.31 21.31
C SER A 35 12.34 3.91 21.75
N THR A 36 11.76 4.82 20.98
CA THR A 36 10.43 5.37 21.20
C THR A 36 9.38 4.63 20.37
N ASN A 37 8.12 4.68 20.77
CA ASN A 37 7.03 3.99 20.04
C ASN A 37 6.84 4.54 18.60
N ARG A 38 7.15 5.81 18.38
CA ARG A 38 7.17 6.45 17.07
C ARG A 38 8.47 7.20 16.89
N ALA A 39 9.01 7.17 15.68
CA ALA A 39 10.14 7.99 15.28
C ALA A 39 9.98 8.43 13.82
N ALA A 40 10.44 9.64 13.51
CA ALA A 40 10.45 10.17 12.15
C ALA A 40 11.89 10.46 11.73
N ILE A 41 12.24 10.02 10.53
CA ILE A 41 13.56 10.17 9.93
C ILE A 41 13.40 10.82 8.58
N ASP A 42 14.13 11.92 8.36
CA ASP A 42 14.26 12.57 7.06
C ASP A 42 15.47 11.99 6.32
N TRP A 43 15.26 11.55 5.10
CA TRP A 43 16.28 10.99 4.21
C TRP A 43 16.46 11.88 2.99
N GLN A 44 17.71 12.03 2.52
CA GLN A 44 17.96 12.65 1.21
C GLN A 44 17.45 11.75 0.07
N GLN A 45 17.71 10.46 0.18
CA GLN A 45 17.19 9.42 -0.71
C GLN A 45 16.88 8.17 0.11
N PHE A 46 15.79 7.51 -0.22
CA PHE A 46 15.45 6.20 0.34
C PHE A 46 15.41 5.17 -0.79
N ASN A 47 16.61 4.86 -1.32
CA ASN A 47 16.81 3.82 -2.31
C ASN A 47 17.42 2.59 -1.66
N VAL A 48 17.02 1.40 -2.10
CA VAL A 48 17.50 0.12 -1.57
C VAL A 48 17.90 -0.77 -2.75
N GLY A 49 19.18 -0.94 -2.96
CA GLY A 49 19.74 -1.79 -4.02
C GLY A 49 19.46 -3.28 -3.77
N SER A 50 19.54 -4.08 -4.82
CA SER A 50 19.15 -5.51 -4.80
C SER A 50 19.91 -6.38 -3.78
N GLN A 51 21.11 -5.94 -3.37
CA GLN A 51 21.95 -6.62 -2.37
C GLN A 51 21.99 -5.86 -1.03
N HIS A 52 21.11 -4.85 -0.85
CA HIS A 52 21.05 -4.06 0.37
C HIS A 52 19.81 -4.42 1.19
N THR A 53 19.97 -4.47 2.51
CA THR A 53 18.89 -4.67 3.47
C THR A 53 18.76 -3.45 4.37
N VAL A 54 17.57 -2.91 4.47
CA VAL A 54 17.21 -1.93 5.51
C VAL A 54 16.41 -2.66 6.58
N GLN A 55 16.91 -2.62 7.81
CA GLN A 55 16.29 -3.27 8.96
C GLN A 55 15.86 -2.26 10.01
N PHE A 56 14.62 -2.32 10.43
CA PHE A 56 14.08 -1.56 11.55
C PHE A 56 13.92 -2.48 12.76
N VAL A 57 14.56 -2.13 13.86
CA VAL A 57 14.42 -2.78 15.15
C VAL A 57 13.64 -1.82 16.04
N GLN A 58 12.40 -2.16 16.32
CA GLN A 58 11.42 -1.29 16.97
C GLN A 58 11.01 -1.87 18.33
N PRO A 59 10.55 -1.05 19.31
CA PRO A 59 10.18 -1.51 20.64
C PRO A 59 9.08 -2.58 20.66
N SER A 60 8.13 -2.51 19.71
CA SER A 60 7.01 -3.45 19.64
C SER A 60 6.44 -3.54 18.23
N GLN A 61 5.54 -4.48 18.00
CA GLN A 61 4.78 -4.60 16.75
C GLN A 61 3.85 -3.40 16.49
N GLY A 62 3.44 -2.68 17.52
CA GLY A 62 2.64 -1.46 17.42
C GLY A 62 3.46 -0.19 17.18
N SER A 63 4.78 -0.28 17.18
CA SER A 63 5.67 0.86 16.92
C SER A 63 5.69 1.21 15.44
N TRP A 64 5.92 2.50 15.13
CA TRP A 64 5.98 3.00 13.75
C TRP A 64 7.23 3.84 13.51
N THR A 65 7.85 3.66 12.35
CA THR A 65 8.92 4.52 11.84
C THR A 65 8.47 5.22 10.57
N LEU A 66 8.46 6.55 10.58
CA LEU A 66 8.28 7.37 9.37
C LEU A 66 9.64 7.56 8.69
N ASN A 67 9.71 7.17 7.43
CA ASN A 67 10.84 7.43 6.55
C ASN A 67 10.37 8.40 5.48
N ARG A 68 10.64 9.69 5.70
CA ARG A 68 10.27 10.76 4.78
C ARG A 68 11.46 11.15 3.93
N VAL A 69 11.27 11.17 2.61
CA VAL A 69 12.30 11.60 1.67
C VAL A 69 12.14 13.09 1.40
N VAL A 70 13.22 13.84 1.65
CA VAL A 70 13.24 15.30 1.42
C VAL A 70 13.91 15.68 0.09
N GLY A 71 14.63 14.75 -0.53
CA GLY A 71 15.24 14.95 -1.85
C GLY A 71 14.21 14.96 -2.98
N PRO A 72 14.63 15.31 -4.21
CA PRO A 72 13.72 15.49 -5.35
C PRO A 72 13.33 14.19 -6.06
N ASP A 73 14.10 13.12 -5.90
CA ASP A 73 13.97 11.91 -6.70
C ASP A 73 13.01 10.90 -6.05
N PRO A 74 12.27 10.10 -6.83
CA PRO A 74 11.46 9.02 -6.30
C PRO A 74 12.32 7.94 -5.62
N SER A 75 11.72 7.22 -4.69
CA SER A 75 12.35 6.06 -4.05
C SER A 75 12.20 4.82 -4.90
N VAL A 76 13.33 4.11 -5.11
CA VAL A 76 13.35 2.80 -5.76
C VAL A 76 13.89 1.77 -4.78
N ILE A 77 13.06 0.80 -4.45
CA ILE A 77 13.38 -0.29 -3.52
C ILE A 77 13.49 -1.57 -4.34
N ALA A 78 14.70 -2.08 -4.54
CA ALA A 78 15.00 -3.31 -5.26
C ALA A 78 15.54 -4.42 -4.35
N GLY A 79 15.89 -4.08 -3.10
CA GLY A 79 16.43 -4.97 -2.08
C GLY A 79 15.41 -5.33 -1.02
N ARG A 80 15.88 -5.44 0.23
CA ARG A 80 15.07 -5.91 1.36
C ARG A 80 14.76 -4.79 2.34
N VAL A 81 13.51 -4.76 2.81
CA VAL A 81 13.08 -3.92 3.93
C VAL A 81 12.45 -4.83 4.98
N GLN A 82 12.98 -4.82 6.18
CA GLN A 82 12.55 -5.69 7.29
C GLN A 82 12.22 -4.86 8.53
N ALA A 83 11.14 -5.19 9.23
CA ALA A 83 10.75 -4.55 10.47
C ALA A 83 9.86 -5.45 11.32
N ASN A 84 9.98 -5.34 12.64
CA ASN A 84 9.05 -5.99 13.55
C ASN A 84 7.76 -5.17 13.81
N GLY A 85 7.76 -3.89 13.45
CA GLY A 85 6.61 -2.99 13.57
C GLY A 85 6.22 -2.36 12.24
N GLY A 86 5.55 -1.24 12.31
CA GLY A 86 5.08 -0.47 11.15
C GLY A 86 6.18 0.40 10.53
N VAL A 87 6.21 0.43 9.22
CA VAL A 87 7.09 1.28 8.41
C VAL A 87 6.24 2.14 7.50
N ALA A 88 6.41 3.45 7.57
CA ALA A 88 5.87 4.39 6.59
C ALA A 88 7.02 4.89 5.71
N ILE A 89 6.88 4.76 4.39
CA ILE A 89 7.80 5.31 3.39
C ILE A 89 7.03 6.38 2.64
N VAL A 90 7.46 7.63 2.80
CA VAL A 90 6.78 8.80 2.27
C VAL A 90 7.73 9.56 1.35
N ASN A 91 7.36 9.65 0.08
CA ASN A 91 8.12 10.39 -0.91
C ASN A 91 7.18 11.10 -1.90
N GLN A 92 7.13 12.41 -1.84
CA GLN A 92 6.26 13.21 -2.72
C GLN A 92 6.59 13.06 -4.22
N SER A 93 7.75 12.51 -4.57
CA SER A 93 8.11 12.16 -5.95
C SER A 93 7.69 10.73 -6.35
N GLY A 94 7.24 9.93 -5.39
CA GLY A 94 6.78 8.56 -5.60
C GLY A 94 7.64 7.50 -4.94
N VAL A 95 7.09 6.28 -4.86
CA VAL A 95 7.73 5.09 -4.27
C VAL A 95 7.52 3.91 -5.20
N VAL A 96 8.60 3.23 -5.59
CA VAL A 96 8.55 2.05 -6.44
C VAL A 96 9.26 0.89 -5.76
N PHE A 97 8.52 -0.17 -5.49
CA PHE A 97 9.07 -1.46 -5.13
C PHE A 97 9.34 -2.23 -6.43
N ALA A 98 10.61 -2.33 -6.80
CA ALA A 98 11.04 -2.92 -8.07
C ALA A 98 10.88 -4.45 -8.07
N GLN A 99 10.96 -5.05 -9.24
CA GLN A 99 10.97 -6.51 -9.36
C GLN A 99 12.14 -7.10 -8.54
N GLY A 100 11.84 -8.11 -7.72
CA GLY A 100 12.79 -8.72 -6.79
C GLY A 100 12.85 -8.06 -5.40
N ALA A 101 12.23 -6.90 -5.20
CA ALA A 101 12.10 -6.30 -3.88
C ALA A 101 11.37 -7.24 -2.90
N GLN A 102 11.85 -7.29 -1.66
CA GLN A 102 11.27 -8.07 -0.58
C GLN A 102 11.03 -7.18 0.64
N VAL A 103 9.78 -6.91 0.93
CA VAL A 103 9.36 -6.14 2.11
C VAL A 103 8.68 -7.09 3.07
N ASP A 104 9.23 -7.22 4.28
CA ASP A 104 8.71 -8.07 5.35
C ASP A 104 8.66 -7.24 6.64
N VAL A 105 7.48 -6.74 6.97
CA VAL A 105 7.28 -5.74 8.03
C VAL A 105 5.99 -6.02 8.81
N GLY A 106 5.87 -5.44 10.00
CA GLY A 106 4.63 -5.51 10.76
C GLY A 106 3.45 -4.88 10.04
N SER A 107 3.64 -3.68 9.53
CA SER A 107 2.71 -2.96 8.65
C SER A 107 3.48 -2.04 7.71
N LEU A 108 2.91 -1.73 6.55
CA LEU A 108 3.50 -0.82 5.56
C LEU A 108 2.52 0.26 5.15
N ILE A 109 2.98 1.50 5.13
CA ILE A 109 2.34 2.59 4.40
C ILE A 109 3.35 3.14 3.41
N ALA A 110 3.06 3.08 2.12
CA ALA A 110 3.82 3.76 1.08
C ALA A 110 2.96 4.88 0.50
N SER A 111 3.42 6.12 0.59
CA SER A 111 2.63 7.28 0.20
C SER A 111 3.43 8.27 -0.63
N ALA A 112 2.78 8.79 -1.68
CA ALA A 112 3.26 9.95 -2.41
C ALA A 112 2.80 11.28 -1.80
N ALA A 113 1.82 11.27 -0.89
CA ALA A 113 1.47 12.46 -0.11
C ALA A 113 2.30 12.53 1.18
N GLY A 114 2.73 13.73 1.55
CA GLY A 114 3.52 13.96 2.74
C GLY A 114 2.67 14.03 4.01
N ILE A 115 3.31 13.82 5.16
CA ILE A 115 2.74 13.92 6.49
C ILE A 115 3.65 14.75 7.39
N THR A 116 3.10 15.57 8.27
CA THR A 116 3.87 16.32 9.24
C THR A 116 4.36 15.44 10.41
N ASN A 117 5.46 15.86 11.06
CA ASN A 117 5.91 15.18 12.28
C ASN A 117 4.84 15.21 13.36
N GLU A 118 4.15 16.33 13.51
CA GLU A 118 3.09 16.49 14.52
C GLU A 118 1.96 15.47 14.30
N ASN A 119 1.44 15.36 13.07
CA ASN A 119 0.39 14.41 12.75
C ASN A 119 0.86 12.96 12.98
N PHE A 120 2.04 12.62 12.46
CA PHE A 120 2.58 11.28 12.61
C PHE A 120 2.83 10.89 14.07
N MET A 121 3.49 11.75 14.85
CA MET A 121 3.80 11.48 16.26
C MET A 121 2.56 11.39 17.12
N ALA A 122 1.49 12.15 16.80
CA ALA A 122 0.20 12.07 17.47
C ALA A 122 -0.66 10.86 17.05
N GLY A 123 -0.20 10.06 16.08
CA GLY A 123 -0.96 8.93 15.53
C GLY A 123 -2.05 9.32 14.54
N ARG A 124 -2.14 10.61 14.19
CA ARG A 124 -3.03 11.08 13.12
C ARG A 124 -2.38 10.81 11.78
N MET A 125 -2.90 9.85 11.04
CA MET A 125 -2.39 9.50 9.71
C MET A 125 -3.01 10.39 8.63
N ALA A 126 -2.84 11.72 8.79
CA ALA A 126 -3.28 12.73 7.84
C ALA A 126 -2.11 13.08 6.90
N PHE A 127 -2.22 12.62 5.67
CA PHE A 127 -1.28 12.88 4.58
C PHE A 127 -1.80 14.07 3.78
N ASP A 128 -1.45 15.26 4.25
CA ASP A 128 -2.02 16.53 3.82
C ASP A 128 -1.10 17.38 2.94
N GLN A 129 0.09 16.87 2.63
CA GLN A 129 1.05 17.52 1.74
C GLN A 129 0.98 16.87 0.36
N ALA A 130 0.50 17.63 -0.64
CA ALA A 130 0.25 17.10 -1.97
C ALA A 130 1.53 16.53 -2.63
N PRO A 131 1.38 15.45 -3.43
CA PRO A 131 2.49 14.86 -4.17
C PRO A 131 3.00 15.81 -5.25
N ARG A 132 4.20 15.55 -5.75
CA ARG A 132 4.71 16.20 -6.93
C ARG A 132 4.03 15.65 -8.18
N ARG A 133 4.01 16.44 -9.24
CA ARG A 133 3.44 16.04 -10.53
C ARG A 133 4.09 14.76 -11.05
N GLY A 134 3.25 13.81 -11.48
CA GLY A 134 3.70 12.51 -12.00
C GLY A 134 4.15 11.51 -10.93
N ALA A 135 3.97 11.83 -9.65
CA ALA A 135 4.26 10.90 -8.56
C ALA A 135 3.36 9.66 -8.64
N ARG A 136 3.93 8.51 -8.32
CA ARG A 136 3.22 7.22 -8.35
C ARG A 136 3.72 6.31 -7.24
N VAL A 137 2.89 5.36 -6.83
CA VAL A 137 3.26 4.30 -5.89
C VAL A 137 3.05 2.97 -6.59
N GLU A 138 4.13 2.24 -6.81
CA GLU A 138 4.11 1.00 -7.59
C GLU A 138 4.72 -0.16 -6.83
N ASN A 139 4.08 -1.32 -6.91
CA ASN A 139 4.66 -2.57 -6.43
C ASN A 139 4.83 -3.58 -7.58
N HIS A 140 6.07 -3.95 -7.86
CA HIS A 140 6.47 -5.02 -8.77
C HIS A 140 7.17 -6.16 -8.03
N GLY A 141 7.40 -6.01 -6.73
CA GLY A 141 8.07 -6.96 -5.84
C GLY A 141 7.10 -7.76 -4.99
N THR A 142 7.57 -8.19 -3.84
CA THR A 142 6.77 -8.89 -2.83
C THR A 142 6.72 -8.08 -1.54
N ILE A 143 5.51 -7.75 -1.10
CA ILE A 143 5.23 -7.09 0.17
C ILE A 143 4.50 -8.10 1.05
N THR A 144 5.05 -8.39 2.22
CA THR A 144 4.42 -9.24 3.23
C THR A 144 4.33 -8.45 4.53
N VAL A 145 3.14 -8.36 5.08
CA VAL A 145 2.92 -7.78 6.40
C VAL A 145 2.55 -8.86 7.41
N ALA A 146 2.82 -8.61 8.68
CA ALA A 146 2.49 -9.54 9.75
C ALA A 146 0.98 -9.81 9.80
N ASP A 147 0.59 -10.88 10.48
CA ASP A 147 -0.82 -11.19 10.73
C ASP A 147 -1.52 -9.98 11.36
N ARG A 148 -2.68 -9.61 10.79
CA ARG A 148 -3.47 -8.43 11.15
C ARG A 148 -2.79 -7.08 10.84
N GLY A 149 -1.67 -7.09 10.13
CA GLY A 149 -0.98 -5.90 9.66
C GLY A 149 -1.73 -5.18 8.54
N LEU A 150 -1.20 -4.03 8.17
CA LEU A 150 -1.70 -3.19 7.08
C LEU A 150 -0.65 -3.09 5.98
N ALA A 151 -1.08 -3.23 4.72
CA ALA A 151 -0.33 -2.81 3.55
C ALA A 151 -1.14 -1.75 2.79
N ALA A 152 -0.77 -0.48 2.91
CA ALA A 152 -1.43 0.63 2.21
C ALA A 152 -0.47 1.30 1.23
N LEU A 153 -0.85 1.36 -0.03
CA LEU A 153 -0.16 2.09 -1.09
C LEU A 153 -1.11 3.19 -1.56
N VAL A 154 -0.73 4.45 -1.38
CA VAL A 154 -1.61 5.59 -1.67
C VAL A 154 -0.84 6.71 -2.37
N GLY A 155 -1.40 7.21 -3.46
CA GLY A 155 -0.83 8.30 -4.26
C GLY A 155 -1.74 8.66 -5.43
N PRO A 156 -1.37 9.60 -6.29
CA PRO A 156 -2.22 9.97 -7.43
C PRO A 156 -2.34 8.87 -8.49
N ASN A 157 -1.37 7.97 -8.56
CA ASN A 157 -1.43 6.76 -9.37
C ASN A 157 -0.81 5.59 -8.60
N VAL A 158 -1.54 4.48 -8.51
CA VAL A 158 -1.13 3.31 -7.73
C VAL A 158 -1.26 2.05 -8.57
N SER A 159 -0.21 1.24 -8.60
CA SER A 159 -0.25 -0.04 -9.30
C SER A 159 0.41 -1.17 -8.52
N ASN A 160 -0.19 -2.34 -8.61
CA ASN A 160 0.40 -3.59 -8.15
C ASN A 160 0.48 -4.59 -9.29
N SER A 161 1.68 -4.95 -9.70
CA SER A 161 1.96 -6.07 -10.62
C SER A 161 2.74 -7.20 -9.94
N GLY A 162 3.12 -6.99 -8.68
CA GLY A 162 3.79 -7.95 -7.83
C GLY A 162 2.83 -8.71 -6.92
N VAL A 163 3.29 -9.01 -5.71
CA VAL A 163 2.53 -9.75 -4.71
C VAL A 163 2.43 -8.95 -3.41
N ILE A 164 1.21 -8.88 -2.84
CA ILE A 164 0.98 -8.29 -1.51
C ILE A 164 0.29 -9.34 -0.65
N ARG A 165 0.86 -9.63 0.54
CA ARG A 165 0.35 -10.62 1.50
C ARG A 165 0.04 -9.97 2.84
N ALA A 166 -1.19 -10.15 3.32
CA ALA A 166 -1.68 -9.60 4.58
C ALA A 166 -2.70 -10.54 5.25
N ARG A 167 -2.23 -11.70 5.76
CA ARG A 167 -3.10 -12.67 6.43
C ARG A 167 -3.81 -12.02 7.62
N LEU A 168 -5.14 -12.19 7.71
CA LEU A 168 -6.01 -11.56 8.71
C LEU A 168 -5.87 -10.03 8.77
N GLY A 169 -5.15 -9.45 7.82
CA GLY A 169 -4.77 -8.04 7.76
C GLY A 169 -5.59 -7.25 6.76
N ARG A 170 -5.08 -6.09 6.41
CA ARG A 170 -5.75 -5.14 5.53
C ARG A 170 -4.82 -4.73 4.41
N VAL A 171 -5.33 -4.71 3.19
CA VAL A 171 -4.62 -4.19 2.02
C VAL A 171 -5.44 -3.04 1.44
N ALA A 172 -4.79 -1.92 1.15
CA ALA A 172 -5.41 -0.81 0.47
C ALA A 172 -4.53 -0.29 -0.66
N LEU A 173 -5.11 -0.16 -1.85
CA LEU A 173 -4.55 0.59 -2.97
C LEU A 173 -5.46 1.77 -3.22
N GLY A 174 -4.97 2.98 -2.99
CA GLY A 174 -5.80 4.19 -3.04
C GLY A 174 -5.24 5.29 -3.95
N ALA A 175 -6.06 5.78 -4.87
CA ALA A 175 -5.70 6.95 -5.66
C ALA A 175 -6.32 8.22 -5.07
N ALA A 176 -5.43 9.08 -4.55
CA ALA A 176 -5.76 10.39 -4.01
C ALA A 176 -4.51 11.29 -4.01
N GLU A 177 -4.69 12.60 -4.03
CA GLU A 177 -3.60 13.54 -3.82
C GLU A 177 -3.31 13.74 -2.33
N THR A 178 -4.35 13.96 -1.51
CA THR A 178 -4.23 14.00 -0.05
C THR A 178 -5.37 13.22 0.62
N PHE A 179 -5.11 12.68 1.80
CA PHE A 179 -6.03 11.74 2.45
C PHE A 179 -5.74 11.58 3.93
N VAL A 180 -6.68 10.99 4.63
CA VAL A 180 -6.51 10.50 6.01
C VAL A 180 -6.73 8.99 6.01
N LEU A 181 -5.80 8.24 6.64
CA LEU A 181 -5.98 6.82 6.90
C LEU A 181 -6.53 6.63 8.31
N ASP A 182 -7.70 6.00 8.40
CA ASP A 182 -8.18 5.51 9.69
C ASP A 182 -7.61 4.11 9.96
N LEU A 183 -6.73 4.02 10.92
CA LEU A 183 -6.11 2.77 11.36
C LEU A 183 -6.94 2.05 12.44
N ALA A 184 -8.01 2.69 12.93
CA ALA A 184 -8.87 2.10 13.95
C ALA A 184 -9.76 0.99 13.37
N GLY A 185 -10.10 0.03 14.20
CA GLY A 185 -10.98 -1.07 13.83
C GLY A 185 -10.26 -2.24 13.15
N ASP A 186 -11.04 -3.29 12.89
CA ASP A 186 -10.60 -4.56 12.32
C ASP A 186 -11.33 -4.90 11.00
N GLY A 187 -12.13 -3.96 10.50
CA GLY A 187 -12.84 -4.03 9.23
C GLY A 187 -12.04 -3.52 8.03
N LEU A 188 -12.75 -3.08 6.98
CA LEU A 188 -12.15 -2.37 5.85
C LEU A 188 -11.46 -1.10 6.36
N ILE A 189 -10.24 -0.86 5.86
CA ILE A 189 -9.56 0.41 6.13
C ILE A 189 -10.33 1.54 5.45
N SER A 190 -10.44 2.69 6.12
CA SER A 190 -10.94 3.91 5.49
C SER A 190 -9.78 4.74 4.95
N ILE A 191 -9.92 5.17 3.71
CA ILE A 191 -9.10 6.21 3.09
C ILE A 191 -10.03 7.39 2.84
N ASP A 192 -10.00 8.36 3.76
CA ASP A 192 -10.82 9.55 3.65
C ASP A 192 -10.08 10.57 2.78
N VAL A 193 -10.50 10.68 1.53
CA VAL A 193 -9.86 11.54 0.54
C VAL A 193 -10.18 13.01 0.84
N THR A 194 -9.14 13.81 1.02
CA THR A 194 -9.24 15.24 1.24
C THR A 194 -8.98 16.04 -0.03
N GLN A 195 -8.20 15.47 -0.97
CA GLN A 195 -8.06 15.99 -2.33
C GLN A 195 -8.06 14.84 -3.32
N ALA A 196 -9.03 14.85 -4.22
CA ALA A 196 -9.12 13.92 -5.34
C ALA A 196 -8.01 14.17 -6.37
N VAL A 197 -7.68 13.16 -7.17
CA VAL A 197 -6.69 13.26 -8.25
C VAL A 197 -7.19 14.21 -9.32
N ARG A 198 -6.34 15.15 -9.77
CA ARG A 198 -6.67 16.20 -10.76
C ARG A 198 -5.95 16.03 -12.09
N GLU A 199 -4.96 15.19 -12.18
CA GLU A 199 -4.21 14.96 -13.41
C GLU A 199 -4.25 13.48 -13.80
N ALA A 200 -4.52 13.21 -15.08
CA ALA A 200 -4.46 11.86 -15.62
C ALA A 200 -3.02 11.33 -15.58
N PRO A 201 -2.81 10.04 -15.26
CA PRO A 201 -1.50 9.43 -15.35
C PRO A 201 -1.02 9.38 -16.80
N GLN A 202 0.29 9.37 -16.98
CA GLN A 202 0.88 9.28 -18.32
C GLN A 202 0.40 8.00 -19.03
N GLY A 203 -0.02 8.14 -20.30
CA GLY A 203 -0.49 7.01 -21.09
C GLY A 203 -1.95 6.62 -20.87
N GLY A 204 -2.73 7.41 -20.13
CA GLY A 204 -4.19 7.18 -19.95
C GLY A 204 -4.52 5.91 -19.17
N ALA A 205 -3.59 5.41 -18.34
CA ALA A 205 -3.82 4.27 -17.48
C ALA A 205 -4.84 4.59 -16.38
N ALA A 206 -5.46 3.56 -15.79
CA ALA A 206 -6.30 3.73 -14.62
C ALA A 206 -5.51 4.32 -13.44
N LEU A 207 -6.19 5.02 -12.54
CA LEU A 207 -5.57 5.60 -11.35
C LEU A 207 -5.10 4.52 -10.37
N VAL A 208 -5.89 3.44 -10.22
CA VAL A 208 -5.54 2.25 -9.45
C VAL A 208 -5.59 1.03 -10.36
N THR A 209 -4.49 0.29 -10.44
CA THR A 209 -4.41 -0.97 -11.21
C THR A 209 -3.88 -2.10 -10.34
N ASN A 210 -4.57 -3.22 -10.33
CA ASN A 210 -4.02 -4.48 -9.82
C ASN A 210 -3.95 -5.50 -10.94
N SER A 211 -2.77 -5.76 -11.45
CA SER A 211 -2.47 -6.83 -12.42
C SER A 211 -1.70 -8.00 -11.80
N GLY A 212 -1.26 -7.83 -10.56
CA GLY A 212 -0.58 -8.83 -9.77
C GLY A 212 -1.50 -9.62 -8.84
N THR A 213 -0.99 -10.02 -7.70
CA THR A 213 -1.71 -10.82 -6.71
C THR A 213 -1.80 -10.11 -5.37
N ILE A 214 -2.99 -10.08 -4.79
CA ILE A 214 -3.24 -9.64 -3.41
C ILE A 214 -3.83 -10.83 -2.65
N GLU A 215 -3.19 -11.21 -1.55
CA GLU A 215 -3.57 -12.33 -0.68
C GLU A 215 -3.86 -11.81 0.73
N ALA A 216 -5.12 -11.84 1.15
CA ALA A 216 -5.56 -11.40 2.47
C ALA A 216 -6.57 -12.40 3.09
N PRO A 217 -6.17 -13.67 3.32
CA PRO A 217 -7.06 -14.67 3.90
C PRO A 217 -7.61 -14.19 5.25
N GLY A 218 -8.93 -14.20 5.44
CA GLY A 218 -9.62 -13.70 6.64
C GLY A 218 -9.47 -12.21 6.90
N GLY A 219 -8.91 -11.47 5.94
CA GLY A 219 -8.66 -10.03 6.00
C GLY A 219 -9.53 -9.23 5.06
N SER A 220 -9.09 -8.02 4.74
CA SER A 220 -9.83 -7.12 3.86
C SER A 220 -8.93 -6.47 2.80
N VAL A 221 -9.51 -6.25 1.62
CA VAL A 221 -8.84 -5.59 0.49
C VAL A 221 -9.72 -4.44 0.01
N LEU A 222 -9.13 -3.26 -0.11
CA LEU A 222 -9.75 -2.06 -0.66
C LEU A 222 -8.94 -1.57 -1.86
N LEU A 223 -9.60 -1.44 -3.02
CA LEU A 223 -9.10 -0.65 -4.14
C LEU A 223 -10.03 0.56 -4.28
N THR A 224 -9.49 1.76 -4.21
CA THR A 224 -10.31 2.97 -4.29
C THR A 224 -9.62 4.05 -5.09
N ALA A 225 -10.37 4.79 -5.89
CA ALA A 225 -9.87 5.93 -6.64
C ALA A 225 -10.87 7.08 -6.60
N HIS A 226 -10.35 8.30 -6.41
CA HIS A 226 -11.14 9.52 -6.42
C HIS A 226 -10.54 10.49 -7.45
N ALA A 227 -11.31 10.80 -8.48
CA ALA A 227 -10.95 11.79 -9.50
C ALA A 227 -11.82 13.05 -9.39
N ALA A 228 -11.20 14.21 -9.59
CA ALA A 228 -11.91 15.49 -9.55
C ALA A 228 -12.72 15.76 -10.82
N SER A 229 -12.46 15.02 -11.90
CA SER A 229 -13.13 15.11 -13.21
C SER A 229 -12.88 13.83 -13.99
N ASP A 230 -13.43 13.72 -15.18
CA ASP A 230 -13.23 12.61 -16.12
C ASP A 230 -11.79 12.57 -16.65
N LEU A 231 -10.89 12.00 -15.86
CA LEU A 231 -9.46 11.95 -16.19
C LEU A 231 -9.13 10.79 -17.13
N VAL A 232 -9.75 9.64 -16.89
CA VAL A 232 -9.53 8.39 -17.63
C VAL A 232 -10.83 7.57 -17.65
N GLU A 233 -10.98 6.66 -18.61
CA GLU A 233 -12.19 5.82 -18.77
C GLU A 233 -12.47 4.97 -17.54
N ASP A 234 -11.48 4.22 -17.06
CA ASP A 234 -11.59 3.42 -15.85
C ASP A 234 -10.69 4.00 -14.75
N LEU A 235 -11.24 4.36 -13.60
CA LEU A 235 -10.43 4.82 -12.45
C LEU A 235 -9.75 3.65 -11.75
N VAL A 236 -10.44 2.51 -11.65
CA VAL A 236 -9.90 1.30 -11.04
C VAL A 236 -9.98 0.14 -12.04
N ARG A 237 -8.85 -0.52 -12.25
CA ARG A 237 -8.74 -1.68 -13.13
C ARG A 237 -8.16 -2.88 -12.39
N GLN A 238 -8.97 -3.94 -12.28
CA GLN A 238 -8.61 -5.20 -11.63
C GLN A 238 -8.47 -6.28 -12.69
N THR A 239 -7.23 -6.58 -13.10
CA THR A 239 -6.93 -7.60 -14.12
C THR A 239 -6.23 -8.83 -13.55
N GLY A 240 -5.63 -8.71 -12.36
CA GLY A 240 -4.91 -9.76 -11.67
C GLY A 240 -5.80 -10.61 -10.75
N ARG A 241 -5.25 -10.99 -9.59
CA ARG A 241 -5.94 -11.81 -8.59
C ARG A 241 -6.05 -11.08 -7.25
N ILE A 242 -7.24 -11.07 -6.67
CA ILE A 242 -7.49 -10.76 -5.26
C ILE A 242 -8.01 -12.02 -4.59
N SER A 243 -7.36 -12.50 -3.54
CA SER A 243 -7.75 -13.68 -2.76
C SER A 243 -7.89 -13.30 -1.29
N ALA A 244 -9.11 -13.25 -0.82
CA ALA A 244 -9.48 -12.98 0.56
C ALA A 244 -10.46 -14.04 1.08
N PRO A 245 -10.11 -15.35 1.01
CA PRO A 245 -11.00 -16.40 1.49
C PRO A 245 -11.16 -16.30 3.01
N THR A 246 -12.21 -16.91 3.52
CA THR A 246 -12.42 -17.04 4.96
C THR A 246 -11.27 -17.84 5.59
N ALA A 247 -10.68 -17.30 6.65
CA ALA A 247 -9.61 -17.93 7.40
C ALA A 247 -9.75 -17.63 8.90
N ASP A 248 -9.42 -18.60 9.75
CA ASP A 248 -9.50 -18.50 11.21
C ASP A 248 -10.86 -17.98 11.71
N GLY A 249 -11.95 -18.43 11.10
CA GLY A 249 -13.31 -18.01 11.43
C GLY A 249 -13.69 -16.57 11.00
N ARG A 250 -12.80 -15.86 10.30
CA ARG A 250 -13.04 -14.52 9.78
C ARG A 250 -13.30 -14.58 8.27
N ALA A 251 -14.44 -14.05 7.88
CA ALA A 251 -14.79 -13.92 6.47
C ALA A 251 -13.99 -12.79 5.82
N GLY A 252 -13.46 -13.05 4.62
CA GLY A 252 -12.75 -12.04 3.86
C GLY A 252 -13.67 -10.95 3.31
N GLN A 253 -13.14 -9.78 3.08
CA GLN A 253 -13.88 -8.64 2.53
C GLN A 253 -13.09 -8.02 1.39
N VAL A 254 -13.74 -7.76 0.26
CA VAL A 254 -13.15 -7.05 -0.87
C VAL A 254 -14.07 -5.90 -1.26
N ALA A 255 -13.53 -4.70 -1.31
CA ALA A 255 -14.24 -3.54 -1.80
C ALA A 255 -13.46 -2.86 -2.91
N ILE A 256 -14.14 -2.51 -4.00
CA ILE A 256 -13.59 -1.72 -5.11
C ILE A 256 -14.49 -0.52 -5.30
N ARG A 257 -13.93 0.69 -5.25
CA ARG A 257 -14.68 1.94 -5.31
C ARG A 257 -14.04 2.93 -6.27
N ALA A 258 -14.86 3.62 -7.05
CA ALA A 258 -14.44 4.71 -7.91
C ALA A 258 -15.41 5.89 -7.75
N GLU A 259 -14.87 7.05 -7.38
CA GLU A 259 -15.59 8.33 -7.38
C GLU A 259 -15.06 9.22 -8.50
N GLY A 260 -15.97 9.65 -9.41
CA GLY A 260 -15.65 10.43 -10.60
C GLY A 260 -15.19 9.56 -11.77
N GLY A 261 -15.73 8.34 -11.92
CA GLY A 261 -15.46 7.46 -13.05
C GLY A 261 -15.89 6.01 -12.83
N SER A 262 -15.34 5.10 -13.61
CA SER A 262 -15.75 3.71 -13.72
C SER A 262 -14.77 2.71 -13.09
N VAL A 263 -15.24 1.49 -12.84
CA VAL A 263 -14.48 0.32 -12.41
C VAL A 263 -14.55 -0.75 -13.48
N ARG A 264 -13.41 -1.34 -13.83
CA ARG A 264 -13.33 -2.51 -14.72
C ARG A 264 -12.68 -3.70 -14.01
N VAL A 265 -13.39 -4.83 -14.01
CA VAL A 265 -12.91 -6.10 -13.47
C VAL A 265 -12.75 -7.09 -14.62
N GLU A 266 -11.53 -7.56 -14.82
CA GLU A 266 -11.16 -8.54 -15.86
C GLU A 266 -10.50 -9.80 -15.26
N GLY A 267 -10.03 -9.70 -14.01
CA GLY A 267 -9.33 -10.77 -13.30
C GLY A 267 -10.22 -11.56 -12.34
N THR A 268 -9.59 -12.11 -11.31
CA THR A 268 -10.24 -12.96 -10.30
C THR A 268 -10.36 -12.24 -8.96
N ILE A 269 -11.55 -12.31 -8.36
CA ILE A 269 -11.80 -11.90 -6.97
C ILE A 269 -12.39 -13.11 -6.24
N ASP A 270 -11.67 -13.61 -5.25
CA ASP A 270 -12.01 -14.79 -4.47
C ASP A 270 -12.17 -14.39 -2.99
N ALA A 271 -13.39 -14.45 -2.49
CA ALA A 271 -13.75 -14.28 -1.08
C ALA A 271 -14.52 -15.51 -0.57
N THR A 272 -14.14 -16.70 -1.01
CA THR A 272 -14.84 -17.95 -0.72
C THR A 272 -14.67 -18.37 0.73
N GLY A 273 -15.64 -19.14 1.23
CA GLY A 273 -15.53 -19.93 2.46
C GLY A 273 -15.24 -21.39 2.10
N GLY A 274 -14.27 -22.01 2.80
CA GLY A 274 -14.04 -23.45 2.67
C GLY A 274 -15.19 -24.29 3.21
N ALA A 275 -15.02 -25.62 3.21
CA ALA A 275 -16.03 -26.55 3.73
C ALA A 275 -16.39 -26.18 5.19
N GLY A 276 -17.69 -25.97 5.45
CA GLY A 276 -18.21 -25.60 6.76
C GLY A 276 -18.02 -24.12 7.15
N ALA A 277 -17.45 -23.30 6.29
CA ALA A 277 -17.25 -21.88 6.54
C ALA A 277 -18.17 -21.01 5.66
N ARG A 278 -18.55 -19.85 6.17
CA ARG A 278 -19.28 -18.84 5.38
C ARG A 278 -18.33 -18.20 4.37
N GLY A 279 -18.88 -17.86 3.19
CA GLY A 279 -18.21 -16.97 2.26
C GLY A 279 -18.09 -15.55 2.80
N GLY A 280 -17.21 -14.79 2.19
CA GLY A 280 -16.97 -13.39 2.52
C GLY A 280 -17.91 -12.42 1.83
N ALA A 281 -17.45 -11.20 1.64
CA ALA A 281 -18.21 -10.14 0.98
C ALA A 281 -17.37 -9.47 -0.12
N VAL A 282 -17.98 -9.22 -1.26
CA VAL A 282 -17.40 -8.44 -2.37
C VAL A 282 -18.36 -7.31 -2.71
N ALA A 283 -17.87 -6.07 -2.66
CA ALA A 283 -18.62 -4.87 -3.02
C ALA A 283 -17.87 -4.09 -4.10
N ILE A 284 -18.50 -3.82 -5.23
CA ILE A 284 -17.93 -3.03 -6.32
C ILE A 284 -18.88 -1.87 -6.61
N GLN A 285 -18.36 -0.65 -6.52
CA GLN A 285 -19.14 0.58 -6.65
C GLN A 285 -18.37 1.60 -7.48
N ALA A 286 -19.10 2.28 -8.37
CA ALA A 286 -18.54 3.37 -9.17
C ALA A 286 -19.60 4.44 -9.38
N THR A 287 -19.19 5.68 -9.56
CA THR A 287 -20.10 6.79 -9.86
C THR A 287 -20.68 6.66 -11.25
N GLU A 288 -19.89 6.21 -12.24
CA GLU A 288 -20.32 6.15 -13.63
C GLU A 288 -20.72 4.74 -14.06
N GLY A 289 -19.89 3.73 -13.79
CA GLY A 289 -20.21 2.39 -14.23
C GLY A 289 -19.28 1.31 -13.69
N VAL A 290 -19.80 0.10 -13.60
CA VAL A 290 -19.04 -1.10 -13.25
C VAL A 290 -19.12 -2.08 -14.41
N THR A 291 -17.97 -2.44 -14.97
CA THR A 291 -17.84 -3.45 -16.01
C THR A 291 -17.14 -4.68 -15.45
N VAL A 292 -17.83 -5.82 -15.50
CA VAL A 292 -17.22 -7.13 -15.24
C VAL A 292 -17.09 -7.83 -16.58
N ALA A 293 -15.85 -8.02 -17.05
CA ALA A 293 -15.59 -8.55 -18.38
C ALA A 293 -15.91 -10.05 -18.48
N THR A 294 -16.16 -10.52 -19.69
CA THR A 294 -16.29 -11.96 -19.96
C THR A 294 -14.99 -12.69 -19.56
N GLY A 295 -15.11 -13.72 -18.73
CA GLY A 295 -13.96 -14.47 -18.18
C GLY A 295 -13.47 -13.98 -16.84
N ALA A 296 -13.91 -12.80 -16.36
CA ALA A 296 -13.67 -12.40 -14.98
C ALA A 296 -14.43 -13.32 -14.01
N THR A 297 -13.84 -13.57 -12.84
CA THR A 297 -14.44 -14.38 -11.79
C THR A 297 -14.59 -13.57 -10.52
N VAL A 298 -15.80 -13.52 -9.97
CA VAL A 298 -16.09 -12.96 -8.65
C VAL A 298 -16.81 -14.01 -7.85
N ASP A 299 -16.18 -14.55 -6.82
CA ASP A 299 -16.70 -15.66 -6.02
C ASP A 299 -16.66 -15.32 -4.52
N ALA A 300 -17.82 -15.34 -3.88
CA ALA A 300 -18.01 -15.19 -2.45
C ALA A 300 -18.82 -16.37 -1.87
N SER A 301 -18.80 -17.53 -2.53
CA SER A 301 -19.53 -18.72 -2.09
C SER A 301 -18.97 -19.30 -0.78
N GLY A 302 -19.79 -20.04 -0.07
CA GLY A 302 -19.40 -20.70 1.19
C GLY A 302 -20.07 -22.06 1.36
N GLY A 303 -19.38 -22.96 2.05
CA GLY A 303 -19.88 -24.32 2.33
C GLY A 303 -20.97 -24.39 3.40
N ALA A 304 -21.15 -23.33 4.23
CA ALA A 304 -22.14 -23.27 5.31
C ALA A 304 -23.16 -22.14 5.17
N GLY A 305 -23.30 -21.59 3.97
CA GLY A 305 -24.14 -20.45 3.61
C GLY A 305 -23.34 -19.47 2.75
N GLY A 306 -23.89 -19.07 1.64
CA GLY A 306 -23.17 -18.24 0.68
C GLY A 306 -22.60 -16.95 1.27
N GLY A 307 -21.69 -16.34 0.54
CA GLY A 307 -21.21 -14.98 0.78
C GLY A 307 -22.13 -13.93 0.17
N ARG A 308 -21.74 -12.65 0.25
CA ARG A 308 -22.39 -11.48 -0.32
C ARG A 308 -21.50 -10.76 -1.31
#